data_4548a8e36389dd0dddef6ac8a8e940e9
#
_entry.id   4548a8e36389dd0dddef6ac8a8e940e9
#
_cell.length_a   1.000
_cell.length_b   1.000
_cell.length_c   1.000
_cell.angle_alpha   90.00
_cell.angle_beta   90.00
_cell.angle_gamma   90.00
#
_symmetry.space_group_name_H-M   'P 1'
#
loop_
_entity.id
_entity.type
_entity.pdbx_description
1 polymer ?
#
loop_
_entity_poly.entity_id
_entity_poly.type
_entity_poly.pdbx_seq_one_letter_code
_entity_poly.pdbx_strand_id
1 'polypeptide(L)'
;MSLAVVSATSSGPVGPPSPQEAPLERGELTGREEQLARVPFFDGLTPEALGIIAEATTEETHATGTKIFQYGDPGDKLFILLEGKVRISREVAGMGEEALAVLGAGEVFGEMSILDESSRSADARVHERCRMLVITKESFDDLLFLHKDLAFEVLWNCVRILSARLRETNEKLTFLTTSGKFG
;
A
#
# COMPACT_ATOMS: atom_id res chain seq x y z
N MET A 1 -38.17 8.83 -77.01
CA MET A 1 -37.09 7.81 -77.12
C MET A 1 -35.97 8.31 -76.19
N SER A 2 -35.84 7.73 -75.05
CA SER A 2 -34.65 7.95 -74.22
C SER A 2 -34.46 6.73 -73.32
N LEU A 3 -33.35 6.06 -73.49
CA LEU A 3 -32.96 4.86 -72.77
C LEU A 3 -32.37 5.25 -71.41
N ALA A 4 -32.91 4.70 -70.36
CA ALA A 4 -32.36 4.75 -69.01
C ALA A 4 -31.26 3.67 -68.87
N VAL A 5 -30.05 4.11 -68.51
CA VAL A 5 -28.94 3.23 -68.16
C VAL A 5 -29.02 2.95 -66.63
N VAL A 6 -29.27 1.68 -66.29
CA VAL A 6 -29.21 1.23 -64.89
C VAL A 6 -27.77 0.87 -64.57
N SER A 7 -27.18 1.58 -63.61
CA SER A 7 -25.84 1.30 -63.08
C SER A 7 -25.96 0.30 -61.95
N ALA A 8 -25.42 -0.89 -62.11
CA ALA A 8 -25.34 -1.90 -61.07
C ALA A 8 -24.12 -1.62 -60.17
N THR A 9 -24.37 -1.29 -58.90
CA THR A 9 -23.33 -1.22 -57.86
C THR A 9 -23.04 -2.65 -57.33
N SER A 10 -21.84 -3.13 -57.64
CA SER A 10 -21.27 -4.37 -57.11
C SER A 10 -20.92 -4.20 -55.64
N SER A 11 -21.66 -4.89 -54.81
CA SER A 11 -21.30 -5.06 -53.38
C SER A 11 -20.24 -6.15 -53.27
N GLY A 12 -19.00 -5.79 -52.99
CA GLY A 12 -17.93 -6.72 -52.65
C GLY A 12 -18.20 -7.40 -51.28
N PRO A 13 -17.65 -8.61 -51.05
CA PRO A 13 -17.86 -9.31 -49.79
C PRO A 13 -17.22 -8.56 -48.63
N VAL A 14 -18.03 -8.28 -47.61
CA VAL A 14 -17.57 -7.76 -46.31
C VAL A 14 -16.70 -8.84 -45.68
N GLY A 15 -15.42 -8.53 -45.44
CA GLY A 15 -14.51 -9.42 -44.71
C GLY A 15 -14.99 -9.68 -43.30
N PRO A 16 -14.52 -10.75 -42.66
CA PRO A 16 -14.92 -11.06 -41.29
C PRO A 16 -14.53 -9.90 -40.34
N PRO A 17 -15.36 -9.60 -39.35
CA PRO A 17 -15.04 -8.56 -38.37
C PRO A 17 -13.74 -8.91 -37.66
N SER A 18 -12.88 -7.88 -37.49
CA SER A 18 -11.68 -7.99 -36.67
C SER A 18 -12.01 -8.55 -35.29
N PRO A 19 -11.14 -9.34 -34.67
CA PRO A 19 -11.37 -9.76 -33.29
C PRO A 19 -11.53 -8.51 -32.45
N GLN A 20 -12.75 -8.23 -31.98
CA GLN A 20 -12.98 -7.29 -30.91
C GLN A 20 -12.20 -7.84 -29.72
N GLU A 21 -11.20 -7.08 -29.25
CA GLU A 21 -10.60 -7.33 -27.96
C GLU A 21 -11.74 -7.42 -26.96
N ALA A 22 -11.98 -8.63 -26.47
CA ALA A 22 -12.91 -8.84 -25.37
C ALA A 22 -12.43 -7.95 -24.22
N PRO A 23 -13.32 -7.21 -23.53
CA PRO A 23 -12.93 -6.49 -22.33
C PRO A 23 -12.28 -7.54 -21.41
N LEU A 24 -11.05 -7.29 -20.97
CA LEU A 24 -10.41 -8.09 -19.93
C LEU A 24 -11.43 -8.20 -18.80
N GLU A 25 -11.93 -9.40 -18.56
CA GLU A 25 -12.80 -9.68 -17.43
C GLU A 25 -12.06 -9.15 -16.21
N ARG A 26 -12.64 -8.17 -15.52
CA ARG A 26 -12.11 -7.71 -14.22
C ARG A 26 -12.22 -8.91 -13.32
N GLY A 27 -11.09 -9.58 -13.08
CA GLY A 27 -11.02 -10.69 -12.16
C GLY A 27 -11.72 -10.26 -10.87
N GLU A 28 -12.70 -11.02 -10.42
CA GLU A 28 -13.34 -10.77 -9.13
C GLU A 28 -12.26 -10.92 -8.07
N LEU A 29 -11.98 -9.82 -7.36
CA LEU A 29 -11.06 -9.84 -6.22
C LEU A 29 -11.62 -10.77 -5.16
N THR A 30 -10.80 -11.62 -4.58
CA THR A 30 -11.20 -12.57 -3.54
C THR A 30 -10.33 -12.46 -2.31
N GLY A 31 -10.95 -12.51 -1.14
CA GLY A 31 -10.28 -12.66 0.14
C GLY A 31 -9.20 -11.60 0.42
N ARG A 32 -7.93 -11.97 0.26
CA ARG A 32 -6.78 -11.13 0.63
C ARG A 32 -6.58 -9.95 -0.32
N GLU A 33 -6.88 -10.12 -1.59
CA GLU A 33 -6.82 -9.08 -2.62
C GLU A 33 -7.82 -7.95 -2.34
N GLU A 34 -9.06 -8.29 -1.92
CA GLU A 34 -10.06 -7.30 -1.51
C GLU A 34 -9.59 -6.48 -0.30
N GLN A 35 -8.89 -7.11 0.62
CA GLN A 35 -8.34 -6.43 1.79
C GLN A 35 -7.25 -5.46 1.38
N LEU A 36 -6.32 -5.88 0.51
CA LEU A 36 -5.25 -5.04 -0.03
C LEU A 36 -5.79 -3.86 -0.85
N ALA A 37 -6.86 -4.06 -1.63
CA ALA A 37 -7.50 -3.01 -2.42
C ALA A 37 -8.06 -1.84 -1.58
N ARG A 38 -8.25 -2.05 -0.27
CA ARG A 38 -8.73 -1.02 0.67
C ARG A 38 -7.59 -0.27 1.39
N VAL A 39 -6.36 -0.66 1.13
CA VAL A 39 -5.17 -0.09 1.76
C VAL A 39 -4.60 1.00 0.87
N PRO A 40 -4.53 2.28 1.31
CA PRO A 40 -4.04 3.38 0.48
C PRO A 40 -2.62 3.20 -0.08
N PHE A 41 -1.83 2.36 0.55
CA PHE A 41 -0.50 1.99 0.07
C PHE A 41 -0.53 1.26 -1.29
N PHE A 42 -1.67 0.65 -1.64
CA PHE A 42 -1.89 -0.09 -2.88
C PHE A 42 -2.93 0.55 -3.80
N ASP A 43 -3.28 1.82 -3.57
CA ASP A 43 -4.20 2.55 -4.43
C ASP A 43 -3.72 2.57 -5.88
N GLY A 44 -4.65 2.37 -6.82
CA GLY A 44 -4.39 2.41 -8.26
C GLY A 44 -3.83 1.10 -8.85
N LEU A 45 -3.56 0.08 -8.03
CA LEU A 45 -3.12 -1.22 -8.53
C LEU A 45 -4.26 -1.99 -9.20
N THR A 46 -3.90 -2.75 -10.26
CA THR A 46 -4.82 -3.66 -10.92
C THR A 46 -5.13 -4.90 -10.06
N PRO A 47 -6.23 -5.63 -10.32
CA PRO A 47 -6.51 -6.89 -9.63
C PRO A 47 -5.36 -7.89 -9.72
N GLU A 48 -4.70 -7.98 -10.87
CA GLU A 48 -3.55 -8.87 -11.09
C GLU A 48 -2.36 -8.47 -10.19
N ALA A 49 -2.09 -7.16 -10.09
CA ALA A 49 -1.03 -6.65 -9.23
C ALA A 49 -1.33 -6.90 -7.75
N LEU A 50 -2.58 -6.76 -7.32
CA LEU A 50 -3.01 -7.08 -5.97
C LEU A 50 -2.89 -8.58 -5.67
N GLY A 51 -3.18 -9.45 -6.66
CA GLY A 51 -2.96 -10.89 -6.57
C GLY A 51 -1.49 -11.25 -6.31
N ILE A 52 -0.58 -10.66 -7.06
CA ILE A 52 0.87 -10.86 -6.90
C ILE A 52 1.32 -10.44 -5.49
N ILE A 53 0.84 -9.29 -4.98
CA ILE A 53 1.14 -8.85 -3.62
C ILE A 53 0.54 -9.81 -2.59
N ALA A 54 -0.71 -10.26 -2.79
CA ALA A 54 -1.40 -11.17 -1.88
C ALA A 54 -0.64 -12.49 -1.71
N GLU A 55 -0.07 -13.03 -2.80
CA GLU A 55 0.75 -14.25 -2.78
C GLU A 55 2.05 -14.05 -1.97
N ALA A 56 2.63 -12.85 -2.01
CA ALA A 56 3.85 -12.53 -1.27
C ALA A 56 3.60 -12.23 0.22
N THR A 57 2.33 -12.18 0.67
CA THR A 57 1.98 -11.90 2.07
C THR A 57 1.76 -13.16 2.88
N THR A 58 2.12 -13.09 4.16
CA THR A 58 1.67 -14.03 5.21
C THR A 58 0.76 -13.31 6.18
N GLU A 59 -0.21 -14.03 6.78
CA GLU A 59 -1.10 -13.45 7.77
C GLU A 59 -0.64 -13.79 9.20
N GLU A 60 -0.57 -12.77 10.04
CA GLU A 60 -0.21 -12.88 11.44
C GLU A 60 -1.30 -12.27 12.33
N THR A 61 -1.53 -12.89 13.50
CA THR A 61 -2.42 -12.34 14.54
C THR A 61 -1.63 -12.15 15.83
N HIS A 62 -1.75 -10.97 16.44
CA HIS A 62 -1.03 -10.61 17.64
C HIS A 62 -1.97 -10.14 18.75
N ALA A 63 -1.73 -10.60 19.98
CA ALA A 63 -2.48 -10.19 21.16
C ALA A 63 -2.07 -8.77 21.61
N THR A 64 -2.98 -8.09 22.31
CA THR A 64 -2.72 -6.78 22.94
C THR A 64 -1.46 -6.85 23.82
N GLY A 65 -0.61 -5.82 23.73
CA GLY A 65 0.66 -5.72 24.44
C GLY A 65 1.84 -6.39 23.75
N THR A 66 1.62 -7.21 22.70
CA THR A 66 2.72 -7.82 21.94
C THR A 66 3.61 -6.74 21.33
N LYS A 67 4.92 -6.85 21.53
CA LYS A 67 5.91 -6.04 20.85
C LYS A 67 6.22 -6.67 19.50
N ILE A 68 6.02 -5.92 18.42
CA ILE A 68 6.27 -6.37 17.05
C ILE A 68 7.74 -6.16 16.69
N PHE A 69 8.28 -4.98 17.00
CA PHE A 69 9.71 -4.65 16.90
C PHE A 69 10.06 -3.47 17.81
N GLN A 70 11.35 -3.22 18.00
CA GLN A 70 11.89 -2.11 18.78
C GLN A 70 12.70 -1.16 17.90
N TYR A 71 12.85 0.07 18.39
CA TYR A 71 13.82 1.03 17.84
C TYR A 71 15.21 0.40 17.76
N GLY A 72 15.85 0.56 16.62
CA GLY A 72 17.20 0.03 16.38
C GLY A 72 17.26 -1.42 15.91
N ASP A 73 16.15 -2.18 15.94
CA ASP A 73 16.10 -3.53 15.38
C ASP A 73 16.34 -3.52 13.86
N PRO A 74 16.85 -4.60 13.26
CA PRO A 74 16.89 -4.75 11.81
C PRO A 74 15.48 -4.66 11.22
N GLY A 75 15.36 -3.99 10.07
CA GLY A 75 14.09 -3.84 9.34
C GLY A 75 13.95 -4.86 8.23
N ASP A 76 13.36 -6.01 8.51
CA ASP A 76 13.23 -7.13 7.58
C ASP A 76 11.80 -7.42 7.12
N LYS A 77 10.80 -6.69 7.65
CA LYS A 77 9.38 -6.90 7.38
C LYS A 77 8.62 -5.58 7.25
N LEU A 78 7.62 -5.58 6.38
CA LEU A 78 6.58 -4.56 6.25
C LEU A 78 5.26 -5.17 6.74
N PHE A 79 4.47 -4.38 7.45
CA PHE A 79 3.22 -4.80 8.06
C PHE A 79 2.05 -3.99 7.52
N ILE A 80 0.97 -4.67 7.15
CA ILE A 80 -0.29 -4.09 6.67
C ILE A 80 -1.35 -4.43 7.70
N LEU A 81 -1.89 -3.44 8.38
CA LEU A 81 -2.86 -3.66 9.45
C LEU A 81 -4.26 -3.85 8.87
N LEU A 82 -4.83 -5.04 9.07
CA LEU A 82 -6.18 -5.38 8.63
C LEU A 82 -7.22 -5.07 9.69
N GLU A 83 -6.90 -5.35 10.95
CA GLU A 83 -7.78 -5.15 12.12
C GLU A 83 -6.97 -4.79 13.35
N GLY A 84 -7.60 -4.08 14.29
CA GLY A 84 -7.00 -3.70 15.56
C GLY A 84 -6.22 -2.40 15.48
N LYS A 85 -5.32 -2.17 16.45
CA LYS A 85 -4.49 -0.96 16.52
C LYS A 85 -3.08 -1.27 16.96
N VAL A 86 -2.12 -0.57 16.37
CA VAL A 86 -0.69 -0.61 16.72
C VAL A 86 -0.23 0.77 17.18
N ARG A 87 0.38 0.84 18.35
CA ARG A 87 1.02 2.05 18.87
C ARG A 87 2.46 2.10 18.39
N ILE A 88 2.83 3.21 17.78
CA ILE A 88 4.20 3.56 17.41
C ILE A 88 4.72 4.55 18.48
N SER A 89 5.86 4.25 19.07
CA SER A 89 6.41 5.03 20.19
C SER A 89 7.95 5.08 20.18
N ARG A 90 8.49 5.97 20.97
CA ARG A 90 9.93 6.11 21.23
C ARG A 90 10.17 6.25 22.73
N GLU A 91 11.16 5.52 23.23
CA GLU A 91 11.71 5.80 24.56
C GLU A 91 12.58 7.07 24.48
N VAL A 92 12.25 8.06 25.29
CA VAL A 92 12.98 9.33 25.37
C VAL A 92 13.64 9.44 26.74
N ALA A 93 14.97 9.59 26.76
CA ALA A 93 15.73 9.66 28.01
C ALA A 93 15.20 10.77 28.92
N GLY A 94 14.80 10.40 30.15
CA GLY A 94 14.25 11.30 31.16
C GLY A 94 12.77 11.67 30.98
N MET A 95 12.12 11.26 29.91
CA MET A 95 10.69 11.52 29.66
C MET A 95 9.85 10.23 29.59
N GLY A 96 10.51 9.07 29.38
CA GLY A 96 9.82 7.78 29.22
C GLY A 96 9.36 7.51 27.80
N GLU A 97 8.34 6.65 27.67
CA GLU A 97 7.79 6.25 26.36
C GLU A 97 6.82 7.31 25.81
N GLU A 98 7.22 7.96 24.71
CA GLU A 98 6.41 8.94 24.00
C GLU A 98 5.71 8.31 22.79
N ALA A 99 4.36 8.47 22.70
CA ALA A 99 3.58 8.00 21.58
C ALA A 99 3.76 8.94 20.37
N LEU A 100 4.21 8.38 19.26
CA LEU A 100 4.33 9.08 17.98
C LEU A 100 3.04 9.00 17.17
N ALA A 101 2.43 7.80 17.10
CA ALA A 101 1.18 7.54 16.39
C ALA A 101 0.45 6.31 16.96
N VAL A 102 -0.84 6.22 16.66
CA VAL A 102 -1.63 4.99 16.81
C VAL A 102 -2.23 4.68 15.45
N LEU A 103 -1.79 3.58 14.87
CA LEU A 103 -2.21 3.12 13.54
C LEU A 103 -3.42 2.22 13.64
N GLY A 104 -4.35 2.33 12.67
CA GLY A 104 -5.56 1.54 12.54
C GLY A 104 -5.61 0.70 11.27
N ALA A 105 -6.72 0.00 11.06
CA ALA A 105 -6.93 -0.82 9.87
C ALA A 105 -6.74 0.00 8.58
N GLY A 106 -6.08 -0.59 7.57
CA GLY A 106 -5.73 0.03 6.31
C GLY A 106 -4.38 0.76 6.33
N GLU A 107 -3.71 0.87 7.47
CA GLU A 107 -2.40 1.51 7.54
C GLU A 107 -1.25 0.51 7.43
N VAL A 108 -0.12 1.02 6.91
CA VAL A 108 1.13 0.27 6.72
C VAL A 108 2.20 0.84 7.63
N PHE A 109 3.04 -0.02 8.20
CA PHE A 109 4.17 0.38 9.04
C PHE A 109 5.38 -0.54 8.87
N GLY A 110 6.55 -0.06 9.28
CA GLY A 110 7.82 -0.76 9.07
C GLY A 110 8.37 -0.60 7.65
N GLU A 111 7.73 0.20 6.81
CA GLU A 111 8.09 0.49 5.43
C GLU A 111 9.44 1.23 5.32
N MET A 112 9.73 2.15 6.26
CA MET A 112 10.91 3.00 6.20
C MET A 112 12.20 2.16 6.14
N SER A 113 12.34 1.23 7.07
CA SER A 113 13.53 0.37 7.16
C SER A 113 13.74 -0.54 5.94
N ILE A 114 12.67 -0.89 5.22
CA ILE A 114 12.76 -1.66 3.98
C ILE A 114 13.25 -0.77 2.84
N LEU A 115 12.75 0.47 2.77
CA LEU A 115 13.01 1.39 1.67
C LEU A 115 14.39 2.04 1.75
N ASP A 116 14.88 2.36 2.96
CA ASP A 116 16.16 3.07 3.17
C ASP A 116 17.26 2.19 3.78
N GLU A 117 16.97 0.89 3.99
CA GLU A 117 17.88 -0.09 4.60
C GLU A 117 18.38 0.27 6.01
N SER A 118 17.70 1.19 6.67
CA SER A 118 18.01 1.61 8.03
C SER A 118 17.37 0.68 9.07
N SER A 119 17.83 0.77 10.31
CA SER A 119 17.17 0.11 11.45
C SER A 119 15.79 0.73 11.73
N ARG A 120 14.96 0.04 12.52
CA ARG A 120 13.63 0.52 12.93
C ARG A 120 13.71 1.89 13.58
N SER A 121 12.94 2.84 13.08
CA SER A 121 12.93 4.25 13.54
C SER A 121 12.16 4.47 14.84
N ALA A 122 11.36 3.49 15.28
CA ALA A 122 10.52 3.55 16.47
C ALA A 122 10.21 2.14 16.99
N ASP A 123 9.58 2.06 18.16
CA ASP A 123 8.95 0.84 18.69
C ASP A 123 7.56 0.66 18.08
N ALA A 124 7.14 -0.59 17.83
CA ALA A 124 5.79 -0.95 17.46
C ALA A 124 5.21 -1.96 18.44
N ARG A 125 4.11 -1.61 19.09
CA ARG A 125 3.42 -2.45 20.09
C ARG A 125 1.94 -2.55 19.77
N VAL A 126 1.38 -3.74 19.86
CA VAL A 126 -0.06 -3.97 19.69
C VAL A 126 -0.85 -3.26 20.79
N HIS A 127 -1.66 -2.29 20.42
CA HIS A 127 -2.53 -1.55 21.34
C HIS A 127 -3.88 -2.24 21.52
N GLU A 128 -4.47 -2.74 20.43
CA GLU A 128 -5.65 -3.60 20.42
C GLU A 128 -5.31 -4.85 19.59
N ARG A 129 -5.83 -6.03 19.95
CA ARG A 129 -5.57 -7.27 19.19
C ARG A 129 -5.61 -7.01 17.70
N CYS A 130 -4.56 -7.40 16.99
CA CYS A 130 -4.38 -7.13 15.58
C CYS A 130 -4.39 -8.38 14.73
N ARG A 131 -4.91 -8.23 13.51
CA ARG A 131 -4.68 -9.12 12.38
C ARG A 131 -4.00 -8.31 11.28
N MET A 132 -2.92 -8.81 10.72
CA MET A 132 -2.11 -8.09 9.75
C MET A 132 -1.54 -9.01 8.68
N LEU A 133 -1.31 -8.46 7.48
CA LEU A 133 -0.50 -9.09 6.46
C LEU A 133 0.93 -8.61 6.60
N VAL A 134 1.86 -9.51 6.35
CA VAL A 134 3.30 -9.27 6.49
C VAL A 134 3.99 -9.62 5.19
N ILE A 135 4.85 -8.73 4.71
CA ILE A 135 5.73 -8.95 3.56
C ILE A 135 7.17 -8.87 4.07
N THR A 136 7.99 -9.86 3.76
CA THR A 136 9.42 -9.79 4.05
C THR A 136 10.13 -8.82 3.13
N LYS A 137 11.28 -8.27 3.56
CA LYS A 137 12.11 -7.39 2.72
C LYS A 137 12.46 -8.08 1.41
N GLU A 138 12.88 -9.34 1.47
CA GLU A 138 13.23 -10.14 0.29
C GLU A 138 12.07 -10.22 -0.71
N SER A 139 10.87 -10.62 -0.24
CA SER A 139 9.68 -10.69 -1.11
C SER A 139 9.28 -9.32 -1.66
N PHE A 140 9.42 -8.25 -0.87
CA PHE A 140 9.13 -6.89 -1.32
C PHE A 140 10.11 -6.42 -2.40
N ASP A 141 11.41 -6.67 -2.21
CA ASP A 141 12.45 -6.33 -3.18
C ASP A 141 12.25 -7.10 -4.50
N ASP A 142 11.91 -8.40 -4.43
CA ASP A 142 11.57 -9.22 -5.59
C ASP A 142 10.36 -8.68 -6.35
N LEU A 143 9.29 -8.29 -5.64
CA LEU A 143 8.12 -7.66 -6.24
C LEU A 143 8.49 -6.40 -7.02
N LEU A 144 9.26 -5.49 -6.42
CA LEU A 144 9.69 -4.25 -7.06
C LEU A 144 10.65 -4.50 -8.24
N PHE A 145 11.46 -5.54 -8.16
CA PHE A 145 12.41 -5.87 -9.23
C PHE A 145 11.72 -6.50 -10.44
N LEU A 146 10.81 -7.44 -10.21
CA LEU A 146 10.16 -8.22 -11.26
C LEU A 146 8.98 -7.48 -11.92
N HIS A 147 8.27 -6.60 -11.19
CA HIS A 147 7.04 -5.94 -11.63
C HIS A 147 7.18 -4.42 -11.60
N LYS A 148 7.79 -3.83 -12.65
CA LYS A 148 8.15 -2.40 -12.67
C LYS A 148 6.96 -1.44 -12.60
N ASP A 149 5.83 -1.78 -13.23
CA ASP A 149 4.62 -0.94 -13.19
C ASP A 149 4.00 -0.95 -11.78
N LEU A 150 3.93 -2.12 -11.15
CA LEU A 150 3.53 -2.27 -9.75
C LEU A 150 4.48 -1.49 -8.83
N ALA A 151 5.81 -1.62 -9.04
CA ALA A 151 6.81 -0.92 -8.26
C ALA A 151 6.62 0.60 -8.31
N PHE A 152 6.34 1.16 -9.48
CA PHE A 152 6.11 2.59 -9.63
C PHE A 152 4.92 3.07 -8.79
N GLU A 153 3.77 2.39 -8.88
CA GLU A 153 2.56 2.77 -8.14
C GLU A 153 2.76 2.63 -6.62
N VAL A 154 3.34 1.51 -6.17
CA VAL A 154 3.60 1.27 -4.75
C VAL A 154 4.56 2.32 -4.18
N LEU A 155 5.67 2.61 -4.86
CA LEU A 155 6.63 3.62 -4.42
C LEU A 155 6.02 5.02 -4.44
N TRP A 156 5.19 5.35 -5.45
CA TRP A 156 4.51 6.64 -5.51
C TRP A 156 3.50 6.82 -4.35
N ASN A 157 2.74 5.78 -4.03
CA ASN A 157 1.83 5.80 -2.88
C ASN A 157 2.60 5.90 -1.56
N CYS A 158 3.72 5.21 -1.44
CA CYS A 158 4.62 5.33 -0.29
C CYS A 158 5.08 6.79 -0.09
N VAL A 159 5.55 7.45 -1.15
CA VAL A 159 5.95 8.87 -1.10
C VAL A 159 4.80 9.76 -0.64
N ARG A 160 3.57 9.53 -1.10
CA ARG A 160 2.38 10.29 -0.67
C ARG A 160 2.11 10.10 0.83
N ILE A 161 2.15 8.86 1.31
CA ILE A 161 1.90 8.52 2.72
C ILE A 161 2.97 9.14 3.62
N LEU A 162 4.25 8.96 3.29
CA LEU A 162 5.35 9.53 4.06
C LEU A 162 5.33 11.06 4.06
N SER A 163 4.96 11.68 2.93
CA SER A 163 4.80 13.14 2.84
C SER A 163 3.65 13.65 3.73
N ALA A 164 2.55 12.90 3.83
CA ALA A 164 1.44 13.23 4.72
C ALA A 164 1.85 13.12 6.19
N ARG A 165 2.51 12.03 6.57
CA ARG A 165 3.05 11.82 7.93
C ARG A 165 4.07 12.90 8.34
N LEU A 166 4.93 13.32 7.40
CA LEU A 166 5.88 14.39 7.65
C LEU A 166 5.18 15.73 7.89
N ARG A 167 4.14 16.07 7.12
CA ARG A 167 3.34 17.29 7.35
C ARG A 167 2.68 17.27 8.72
N GLU A 168 2.04 16.18 9.10
CA GLU A 168 1.43 16.03 10.42
C GLU A 168 2.45 16.19 11.56
N THR A 169 3.64 15.61 11.40
CA THR A 169 4.73 15.74 12.36
C THR A 169 5.19 17.18 12.49
N ASN A 170 5.34 17.90 11.38
CA ASN A 170 5.73 19.31 11.38
C ASN A 170 4.66 20.20 12.04
N GLU A 171 3.37 19.91 11.85
CA GLU A 171 2.28 20.61 12.54
C GLU A 171 2.34 20.41 14.06
N LYS A 172 2.54 19.15 14.50
CA LYS A 172 2.72 18.83 15.92
C LYS A 172 3.93 19.57 16.52
N LEU A 173 5.06 19.60 15.84
CA LEU A 173 6.25 20.33 16.25
C LEU A 173 5.99 21.85 16.36
N THR A 174 5.31 22.41 15.36
CA THR A 174 4.96 23.85 15.37
C THR A 174 4.04 24.17 16.53
N PHE A 175 3.04 23.35 16.82
CA PHE A 175 2.15 23.52 17.96
C PHE A 175 2.92 23.49 19.29
N LEU A 176 3.81 22.52 19.50
CA LEU A 176 4.61 22.40 20.72
C LEU A 176 5.54 23.60 20.93
N THR A 177 6.19 24.08 19.86
CA THR A 177 7.10 25.22 19.94
C THR A 177 6.39 26.56 20.19
N THR A 178 5.15 26.69 19.69
CA THR A 178 4.34 27.90 19.95
C THR A 178 3.70 27.88 21.33
N SER A 179 3.21 26.73 21.79
CA SER A 179 2.60 26.56 23.12
C SER A 179 3.60 26.76 24.26
N GLY A 180 4.86 26.35 24.06
CA GLY A 180 5.94 26.56 25.06
C GLY A 180 6.44 27.99 25.18
N LYS A 181 6.00 28.92 24.31
CA LYS A 181 6.37 30.36 24.40
C LYS A 181 5.42 31.20 25.26
N PHE A 182 4.34 30.64 25.78
CA PHE A 182 3.33 31.32 26.60
C PHE A 182 3.28 30.81 28.05
N GLY A 183 4.33 30.11 28.50
CA GLY A 183 4.52 29.67 29.90
C GLY A 183 5.63 30.42 30.64
#